data_f73094eba0280e541cb3f6d6fb5a9a26
#
_entry.id   f73094eba0280e541cb3f6d6fb5a9a26
#
_cell.length_a   1.000
_cell.length_b   1.000
_cell.length_c   1.000
_cell.angle_alpha   90.00
_cell.angle_beta   90.00
_cell.angle_gamma   90.00
#
_symmetry.space_group_name_H-M   'P 1'
#
loop_
_entity.id
_entity.type
_entity.pdbx_description
1 polymer ?
#
loop_
_entity_poly.entity_id
_entity_poly.type
_entity_poly.pdbx_seq_one_letter_code
_entity_poly.pdbx_strand_id
1 'polypeptide(L)'
;MIRLLKLEYFKNLNYNPFRIFALLYFLVLTLLLFIGLVDFDLAGLKVNLKEQGMYNFPGIWNFTTYIVGLLKIFLGCIIVFSICQEFSNRMFKQNIIDGLSREEFIASKLLTILVFTTFSTLLVFTIALVLGKTYSDTQDGELIFKEIYFIFNYFLKLFTFFTFLMFLSVLFRKSIFVFLGFFMLWFVEGVFSGIEKFMLLKNVAQKDKARLMLENHFITDYLPLESMSSLI
;
A
#
# COMPACT_ATOMS: atom_id res chain seq x y z
N MET A 1 -0.63 23.54 -11.70
CA MET A 1 -0.95 22.14 -11.39
C MET A 1 -0.86 21.22 -12.60
N ILE A 2 -1.66 21.39 -13.67
CA ILE A 2 -1.63 20.52 -14.89
C ILE A 2 -0.25 20.52 -15.55
N ARG A 3 0.46 21.68 -15.61
CA ARG A 3 1.82 21.78 -16.14
C ARG A 3 2.80 20.87 -15.39
N LEU A 4 2.73 20.83 -14.05
CA LEU A 4 3.59 20.00 -13.21
C LEU A 4 3.32 18.51 -13.43
N LEU A 5 2.05 18.11 -13.49
CA LEU A 5 1.68 16.71 -13.80
C LEU A 5 2.18 16.28 -15.18
N LYS A 6 2.06 17.14 -16.19
CA LYS A 6 2.54 16.84 -17.54
C LYS A 6 4.04 16.63 -17.59
N LEU A 7 4.81 17.45 -16.88
CA LEU A 7 6.27 17.29 -16.77
C LEU A 7 6.65 15.97 -16.09
N GLU A 8 6.01 15.63 -14.97
CA GLU A 8 6.25 14.38 -14.26
C GLU A 8 5.84 13.15 -15.09
N TYR A 9 4.73 13.23 -15.82
CA TYR A 9 4.26 12.16 -16.68
C TYR A 9 5.28 11.84 -17.79
N PHE A 10 5.73 12.83 -18.54
CA PHE A 10 6.73 12.62 -19.62
C PHE A 10 8.06 12.10 -19.07
N LYS A 11 8.48 12.58 -17.91
CA LYS A 11 9.69 12.16 -17.26
C LYS A 11 9.61 10.70 -16.81
N ASN A 12 8.55 10.31 -16.13
CA ASN A 12 8.35 8.95 -15.62
C ASN A 12 8.18 7.95 -16.77
N LEU A 13 7.51 8.31 -17.86
CA LEU A 13 7.36 7.45 -19.03
C LEU A 13 8.69 7.15 -19.73
N ASN A 14 9.62 8.11 -19.75
CA ASN A 14 10.92 7.93 -20.38
C ASN A 14 11.94 7.22 -19.48
N TYR A 15 11.55 6.96 -18.21
CA TYR A 15 12.40 6.26 -17.26
C TYR A 15 12.09 4.75 -17.26
N ASN A 16 13.00 3.95 -17.84
CA ASN A 16 12.81 2.51 -17.99
C ASN A 16 12.51 1.78 -16.67
N PRO A 17 13.22 1.99 -15.55
CA PRO A 17 12.90 1.32 -14.29
C PRO A 17 11.47 1.60 -13.82
N PHE A 18 11.00 2.85 -13.94
CA PHE A 18 9.63 3.20 -13.58
C PHE A 18 8.61 2.37 -14.38
N ARG A 19 8.78 2.28 -15.69
CA ARG A 19 7.90 1.51 -16.57
C ARG A 19 7.90 0.03 -16.23
N ILE A 20 9.09 -0.57 -16.01
CA ILE A 20 9.24 -1.99 -15.69
C ILE A 20 8.55 -2.31 -14.36
N PHE A 21 8.84 -1.55 -13.30
CA PHE A 21 8.24 -1.78 -11.99
C PHE A 21 6.74 -1.52 -11.98
N ALA A 22 6.25 -0.49 -12.71
CA ALA A 22 4.82 -0.21 -12.82
C ALA A 22 4.08 -1.36 -13.53
N LEU A 23 4.61 -1.84 -14.67
CA LEU A 23 4.03 -2.97 -15.38
C LEU A 23 4.05 -4.23 -14.53
N LEU A 24 5.17 -4.51 -13.85
CA LEU A 24 5.31 -5.66 -12.97
C LEU A 24 4.30 -5.60 -11.81
N TYR A 25 4.14 -4.42 -11.20
CA TYR A 25 3.14 -4.23 -10.14
C TYR A 25 1.73 -4.56 -10.62
N PHE A 26 1.28 -3.96 -11.72
CA PHE A 26 -0.07 -4.18 -12.24
C PHE A 26 -0.28 -5.62 -12.71
N LEU A 27 0.75 -6.26 -13.27
CA LEU A 27 0.72 -7.67 -13.64
C LEU A 27 0.58 -8.57 -12.41
N VAL A 28 1.42 -8.38 -11.40
CA VAL A 28 1.37 -9.17 -10.16
C VAL A 28 0.07 -8.94 -9.40
N LEU A 29 -0.42 -7.68 -9.34
CA LEU A 29 -1.71 -7.35 -8.74
C LEU A 29 -2.85 -8.12 -9.42
N THR A 30 -2.90 -8.08 -10.75
CA THR A 30 -3.93 -8.79 -11.51
C THR A 30 -3.83 -10.31 -11.28
N LEU A 31 -2.62 -10.87 -11.36
CA LEU A 31 -2.39 -12.30 -11.12
C LEU A 31 -2.83 -12.73 -9.71
N LEU A 32 -2.47 -11.95 -8.67
CA LEU A 32 -2.84 -12.28 -7.29
C LEU A 32 -4.33 -12.26 -7.05
N LEU A 33 -5.07 -11.32 -7.66
CA LEU A 33 -6.52 -11.27 -7.53
C LEU A 33 -7.21 -12.44 -8.24
N PHE A 34 -6.64 -12.94 -9.35
CA PHE A 34 -7.17 -14.09 -10.07
C PHE A 34 -6.67 -15.44 -9.55
N ILE A 35 -5.57 -15.47 -8.78
CA ILE A 35 -4.98 -16.72 -8.26
C ILE A 35 -5.94 -17.46 -7.33
N GLY A 36 -6.79 -16.74 -6.62
CA GLY A 36 -7.79 -17.32 -5.75
C GLY A 36 -8.93 -18.07 -6.46
N LEU A 37 -8.99 -17.99 -7.80
CA LEU A 37 -9.93 -18.76 -8.62
C LEU A 37 -9.37 -20.13 -9.01
N VAL A 38 -8.07 -20.37 -8.78
CA VAL A 38 -7.41 -21.62 -9.11
C VAL A 38 -7.41 -22.53 -7.88
N ASP A 39 -7.82 -23.77 -8.07
CA ASP A 39 -7.79 -24.78 -7.02
C ASP A 39 -6.34 -25.21 -6.79
N PHE A 40 -5.83 -25.00 -5.58
CA PHE A 40 -4.49 -25.42 -5.19
C PHE A 40 -4.55 -26.67 -4.32
N ASP A 41 -3.95 -27.76 -4.77
CA ASP A 41 -3.63 -28.93 -3.95
C ASP A 41 -2.22 -28.75 -3.34
N LEU A 42 -2.14 -28.17 -2.17
CA LEU A 42 -0.90 -28.06 -1.39
C LEU A 42 -0.82 -29.20 -0.38
N ALA A 43 -0.02 -30.21 -0.67
CA ALA A 43 0.28 -31.32 0.24
C ALA A 43 -0.97 -32.04 0.81
N GLY A 44 -2.03 -32.21 -0.01
CA GLY A 44 -3.28 -32.88 0.40
C GLY A 44 -4.32 -31.95 1.04
N LEU A 45 -4.03 -30.66 1.18
CA LEU A 45 -4.99 -29.62 1.56
C LEU A 45 -5.52 -28.94 0.30
N LYS A 46 -6.78 -29.20 -0.03
CA LYS A 46 -7.47 -28.47 -1.11
C LYS A 46 -7.81 -27.08 -0.59
N VAL A 47 -7.06 -26.10 -1.02
CA VAL A 47 -7.33 -24.69 -0.73
C VAL A 47 -8.12 -24.10 -1.91
N ASN A 48 -9.42 -23.99 -1.74
CA ASN A 48 -10.31 -23.35 -2.71
C ASN A 48 -10.90 -22.09 -2.05
N LEU A 49 -10.31 -20.94 -2.36
CA LEU A 49 -10.72 -19.65 -1.80
C LEU A 49 -12.14 -19.26 -2.23
N LYS A 50 -12.59 -19.76 -3.39
CA LYS A 50 -13.95 -19.55 -3.87
C LYS A 50 -14.96 -20.29 -3.00
N GLU A 51 -14.73 -21.56 -2.67
CA GLU A 51 -15.62 -22.35 -1.80
C GLU A 51 -15.65 -21.84 -0.36
N GLN A 52 -14.58 -21.16 0.08
CA GLN A 52 -14.53 -20.49 1.38
C GLN A 52 -15.31 -19.16 1.41
N GLY A 53 -15.94 -18.76 0.29
CA GLY A 53 -16.76 -17.55 0.21
C GLY A 53 -15.98 -16.24 0.22
N MET A 54 -14.66 -16.25 0.00
CA MET A 54 -13.83 -15.04 0.02
C MET A 54 -14.15 -14.05 -1.10
N TYR A 55 -14.80 -14.52 -2.18
CA TYR A 55 -15.29 -13.70 -3.28
C TYR A 55 -16.75 -13.27 -3.12
N ASN A 56 -17.41 -13.63 -2.00
CA ASN A 56 -18.78 -13.22 -1.74
C ASN A 56 -18.84 -11.79 -1.20
N PHE A 57 -19.87 -11.05 -1.62
CA PHE A 57 -20.16 -9.75 -1.03
C PHE A 57 -20.73 -9.92 0.39
N PRO A 58 -20.35 -9.07 1.35
CA PRO A 58 -19.46 -7.90 1.24
C PRO A 58 -17.96 -8.20 1.46
N GLY A 59 -17.59 -9.41 1.88
CA GLY A 59 -16.24 -9.80 2.31
C GLY A 59 -15.13 -9.59 1.26
N ILE A 60 -15.50 -9.57 -0.02
CA ILE A 60 -14.54 -9.39 -1.13
C ILE A 60 -13.76 -8.07 -1.03
N TRP A 61 -14.37 -7.01 -0.49
CA TRP A 61 -13.71 -5.71 -0.33
C TRP A 61 -12.53 -5.79 0.63
N ASN A 62 -12.72 -6.44 1.78
CA ASN A 62 -11.66 -6.66 2.76
C ASN A 62 -10.58 -7.58 2.18
N PHE A 63 -10.97 -8.71 1.60
CA PHE A 63 -10.05 -9.70 1.06
C PHE A 63 -9.14 -9.10 -0.04
N THR A 64 -9.71 -8.41 -1.02
CA THR A 64 -8.94 -7.83 -2.11
C THR A 64 -8.01 -6.70 -1.63
N THR A 65 -8.49 -5.81 -0.77
CA THR A 65 -7.68 -4.71 -0.25
C THR A 65 -6.55 -5.20 0.64
N TYR A 66 -6.78 -6.27 1.43
CA TYR A 66 -5.74 -6.89 2.24
C TYR A 66 -4.62 -7.49 1.37
N ILE A 67 -4.96 -8.33 0.40
CA ILE A 67 -3.98 -8.97 -0.49
C ILE A 67 -3.19 -7.93 -1.28
N VAL A 68 -3.87 -6.96 -1.87
CA VAL A 68 -3.21 -5.92 -2.65
C VAL A 68 -2.39 -4.98 -1.77
N GLY A 69 -2.81 -4.78 -0.52
CA GLY A 69 -2.06 -4.04 0.48
C GLY A 69 -0.65 -4.58 0.71
N LEU A 70 -0.41 -5.88 0.52
CA LEU A 70 0.92 -6.47 0.60
C LEU A 70 1.84 -6.00 -0.54
N LEU A 71 1.27 -5.69 -1.70
CA LEU A 71 2.02 -5.22 -2.86
C LEU A 71 2.44 -3.74 -2.79
N LYS A 72 1.99 -2.98 -1.79
CA LYS A 72 2.33 -1.55 -1.63
C LYS A 72 3.83 -1.27 -1.69
N ILE A 73 4.66 -2.22 -1.23
CA ILE A 73 6.13 -2.09 -1.21
C ILE A 73 6.68 -1.95 -2.64
N PHE A 74 6.14 -2.70 -3.61
CA PHE A 74 6.59 -2.60 -5.00
C PHE A 74 6.33 -1.22 -5.60
N LEU A 75 5.14 -0.65 -5.38
CA LEU A 75 4.85 0.74 -5.79
C LEU A 75 5.71 1.75 -5.03
N GLY A 76 5.94 1.50 -3.73
CA GLY A 76 6.84 2.31 -2.92
C GLY A 76 8.26 2.37 -3.50
N CYS A 77 8.80 1.26 -3.97
CA CYS A 77 10.10 1.23 -4.65
C CYS A 77 10.13 2.15 -5.89
N ILE A 78 9.06 2.16 -6.69
CA ILE A 78 8.96 3.03 -7.87
C ILE A 78 9.11 4.50 -7.47
N ILE A 79 8.38 4.92 -6.44
CA ILE A 79 8.39 6.30 -5.94
C ILE A 79 9.78 6.67 -5.42
N VAL A 80 10.38 5.80 -4.61
CA VAL A 80 11.72 6.00 -4.07
C VAL A 80 12.76 6.15 -5.18
N PHE A 81 12.76 5.23 -6.15
CA PHE A 81 13.70 5.29 -7.27
C PHE A 81 13.49 6.53 -8.13
N SER A 82 12.25 6.89 -8.45
CA SER A 82 11.95 8.08 -9.25
C SER A 82 12.48 9.35 -8.59
N ILE A 83 12.25 9.53 -7.29
CA ILE A 83 12.67 10.73 -6.55
C ILE A 83 14.19 10.75 -6.34
N CYS A 84 14.78 9.64 -5.88
CA CYS A 84 16.22 9.59 -5.60
C CYS A 84 17.07 9.77 -6.85
N GLN A 85 16.60 9.31 -8.00
CA GLN A 85 17.28 9.52 -9.28
C GLN A 85 17.37 11.00 -9.65
N GLU A 86 16.36 11.80 -9.34
CA GLU A 86 16.38 13.24 -9.62
C GLU A 86 17.47 13.96 -8.84
N PHE A 87 17.68 13.54 -7.58
CA PHE A 87 18.79 14.06 -6.78
C PHE A 87 20.13 13.56 -7.30
N SER A 88 20.23 12.28 -7.67
CA SER A 88 21.45 11.66 -8.17
C SER A 88 21.92 12.28 -9.51
N ASN A 89 20.99 12.50 -10.43
CA ASN A 89 21.25 13.08 -11.75
C ASN A 89 21.31 14.62 -11.75
N ARG A 90 21.28 15.24 -10.58
CA ARG A 90 21.27 16.71 -10.40
C ARG A 90 20.08 17.43 -11.08
N MET A 91 19.06 16.69 -11.52
CA MET A 91 17.84 17.25 -12.13
C MET A 91 17.11 18.21 -11.18
N PHE A 92 17.13 17.93 -9.89
CA PHE A 92 16.58 18.82 -8.87
C PHE A 92 17.20 20.22 -8.93
N LYS A 93 18.55 20.31 -9.06
CA LYS A 93 19.26 21.59 -9.17
C LYS A 93 18.93 22.30 -10.48
N GLN A 94 18.86 21.56 -11.58
CA GLN A 94 18.51 22.10 -12.89
C GLN A 94 17.10 22.67 -12.90
N ASN A 95 16.12 21.94 -12.37
CA ASN A 95 14.74 22.41 -12.28
C ASN A 95 14.60 23.72 -11.48
N ILE A 96 15.40 23.90 -10.42
CA ILE A 96 15.41 25.17 -9.65
C ILE A 96 16.04 26.30 -10.47
N ILE A 97 17.12 26.03 -11.19
CA ILE A 97 17.76 27.03 -12.10
C ILE A 97 16.77 27.45 -13.19
N ASP A 98 15.99 26.50 -13.72
CA ASP A 98 14.94 26.72 -14.72
C ASP A 98 13.68 27.42 -14.16
N GLY A 99 13.71 27.82 -12.87
CA GLY A 99 12.67 28.64 -12.23
C GLY A 99 11.60 27.85 -11.47
N LEU A 100 11.77 26.55 -11.24
CA LEU A 100 10.85 25.78 -10.41
C LEU A 100 11.13 26.06 -8.91
N SER A 101 10.10 26.44 -8.15
CA SER A 101 10.25 26.61 -6.70
C SER A 101 10.37 25.24 -5.99
N ARG A 102 10.93 25.23 -4.77
CA ARG A 102 11.02 24.00 -3.96
C ARG A 102 9.63 23.45 -3.59
N GLU A 103 8.67 24.32 -3.37
CA GLU A 103 7.29 23.97 -3.07
C GLU A 103 6.61 23.33 -4.29
N GLU A 104 6.81 23.89 -5.48
CA GLU A 104 6.31 23.29 -6.72
C GLU A 104 6.90 21.92 -6.98
N PHE A 105 8.18 21.71 -6.65
CA PHE A 105 8.80 20.39 -6.73
C PHE A 105 8.12 19.38 -5.81
N ILE A 106 7.92 19.70 -4.55
CA ILE A 106 7.24 18.82 -3.60
C ILE A 106 5.78 18.58 -4.04
N ALA A 107 5.08 19.63 -4.45
CA ALA A 107 3.71 19.53 -4.94
C ALA A 107 3.60 18.64 -6.19
N SER A 108 4.57 18.67 -7.10
CA SER A 108 4.58 17.79 -8.27
C SER A 108 4.68 16.33 -7.89
N LYS A 109 5.49 16.00 -6.87
CA LYS A 109 5.63 14.63 -6.35
C LYS A 109 4.36 14.14 -5.64
N LEU A 110 3.77 14.98 -4.80
CA LEU A 110 2.49 14.69 -4.14
C LEU A 110 1.38 14.44 -5.16
N LEU A 111 1.31 15.25 -6.21
CA LEU A 111 0.34 15.06 -7.30
C LEU A 111 0.56 13.73 -8.03
N THR A 112 1.81 13.37 -8.29
CA THR A 112 2.16 12.08 -8.91
C THR A 112 1.72 10.91 -8.01
N ILE A 113 1.99 10.98 -6.71
CA ILE A 113 1.55 9.99 -5.72
C ILE A 113 0.02 9.89 -5.73
N LEU A 114 -0.69 11.02 -5.71
CA LEU A 114 -2.15 11.05 -5.73
C LEU A 114 -2.72 10.38 -6.99
N VAL A 115 -2.15 10.64 -8.16
CA VAL A 115 -2.56 9.99 -9.42
C VAL A 115 -2.32 8.48 -9.35
N PHE A 116 -1.16 8.04 -8.86
CA PHE A 116 -0.84 6.62 -8.72
C PHE A 116 -1.76 5.89 -7.75
N THR A 117 -1.99 6.48 -6.58
CA THR A 117 -2.88 5.89 -5.57
C THR A 117 -4.31 5.80 -6.09
N THR A 118 -4.81 6.86 -6.74
CA THR A 118 -6.16 6.87 -7.33
C THR A 118 -6.28 5.79 -8.41
N PHE A 119 -5.31 5.70 -9.31
CA PHE A 119 -5.33 4.70 -10.37
C PHE A 119 -5.28 3.26 -9.83
N SER A 120 -4.40 2.98 -8.85
CA SER A 120 -4.32 1.68 -8.19
C SER A 120 -5.64 1.32 -7.49
N THR A 121 -6.22 2.27 -6.77
CA THR A 121 -7.49 2.05 -6.05
C THR A 121 -8.65 1.79 -7.00
N LEU A 122 -8.76 2.56 -8.10
CA LEU A 122 -9.79 2.34 -9.12
C LEU A 122 -9.63 0.98 -9.79
N LEU A 123 -8.41 0.54 -10.03
CA LEU A 123 -8.14 -0.78 -10.61
C LEU A 123 -8.56 -1.90 -9.65
N VAL A 124 -8.21 -1.81 -8.37
CA VAL A 124 -8.63 -2.78 -7.35
C VAL A 124 -10.15 -2.81 -7.23
N PHE A 125 -10.79 -1.64 -7.20
CA PHE A 125 -12.25 -1.52 -7.15
C PHE A 125 -12.92 -2.21 -8.34
N THR A 126 -12.45 -1.95 -9.56
CA THR A 126 -13.03 -2.55 -10.77
C THR A 126 -12.86 -4.06 -10.82
N ILE A 127 -11.66 -4.57 -10.45
CA ILE A 127 -11.41 -6.02 -10.42
C ILE A 127 -12.27 -6.68 -9.34
N ALA A 128 -12.33 -6.12 -8.13
CA ALA A 128 -13.14 -6.66 -7.04
C ALA A 128 -14.64 -6.69 -7.41
N LEU A 129 -15.15 -5.64 -8.06
CA LEU A 129 -16.54 -5.63 -8.57
C LEU A 129 -16.79 -6.73 -9.61
N VAL A 130 -15.88 -6.89 -10.57
CA VAL A 130 -16.02 -7.91 -11.62
C VAL A 130 -15.99 -9.31 -11.01
N LEU A 131 -15.03 -9.58 -10.13
CA LEU A 131 -14.90 -10.89 -9.45
C LEU A 131 -16.13 -11.17 -8.55
N GLY A 132 -16.53 -10.19 -7.74
CA GLY A 132 -17.69 -10.33 -6.86
C GLY A 132 -18.99 -10.58 -7.64
N LYS A 133 -19.25 -9.84 -8.72
CA LYS A 133 -20.44 -10.08 -9.56
C LYS A 133 -20.41 -11.43 -10.26
N THR A 134 -19.24 -11.95 -10.58
CA THR A 134 -19.10 -13.23 -11.31
C THR A 134 -19.19 -14.44 -10.38
N TYR A 135 -18.68 -14.32 -9.15
CA TYR A 135 -18.47 -15.48 -8.25
C TYR A 135 -19.24 -15.40 -6.93
N SER A 136 -19.90 -14.27 -6.62
CA SER A 136 -20.73 -14.17 -5.41
C SER A 136 -22.10 -14.84 -5.61
N ASP A 137 -22.53 -15.56 -4.59
CA ASP A 137 -23.87 -16.16 -4.54
C ASP A 137 -24.96 -15.10 -4.27
N THR A 138 -24.59 -13.97 -3.68
CA THR A 138 -25.50 -12.87 -3.35
C THR A 138 -25.35 -11.71 -4.34
N GLN A 139 -26.44 -11.32 -4.98
CA GLN A 139 -26.49 -10.21 -5.93
C GLN A 139 -27.32 -9.02 -5.44
N ASP A 140 -27.64 -8.97 -4.15
CA ASP A 140 -28.40 -7.87 -3.55
C ASP A 140 -27.57 -6.59 -3.57
N GLY A 141 -28.13 -5.53 -4.18
CA GLY A 141 -27.44 -4.25 -4.36
C GLY A 141 -27.01 -3.60 -3.06
N GLU A 142 -27.75 -3.77 -1.97
CA GLU A 142 -27.39 -3.26 -0.63
C GLU A 142 -26.17 -3.98 -0.05
N LEU A 143 -26.04 -5.29 -0.26
CA LEU A 143 -24.93 -6.07 0.22
C LEU A 143 -23.64 -5.80 -0.55
N ILE A 144 -23.74 -5.46 -1.85
CA ILE A 144 -22.59 -5.14 -2.69
C ILE A 144 -21.81 -3.95 -2.13
N PHE A 145 -22.48 -2.90 -1.65
CA PHE A 145 -21.84 -1.67 -1.20
C PHE A 145 -21.62 -1.58 0.32
N LYS A 146 -22.08 -2.58 1.09
CA LYS A 146 -22.10 -2.53 2.55
C LYS A 146 -20.72 -2.27 3.19
N GLU A 147 -19.64 -2.79 2.61
CA GLU A 147 -18.28 -2.66 3.16
C GLU A 147 -17.31 -1.92 2.20
N ILE A 148 -17.85 -1.09 1.32
CA ILE A 148 -17.05 -0.33 0.35
C ILE A 148 -16.00 0.60 1.00
N TYR A 149 -16.17 0.93 2.28
CA TYR A 149 -15.23 1.75 3.03
C TYR A 149 -13.82 1.15 3.08
N PHE A 150 -13.65 -0.18 2.91
CA PHE A 150 -12.32 -0.80 2.79
C PHE A 150 -11.53 -0.27 1.59
N ILE A 151 -12.20 0.05 0.49
CA ILE A 151 -11.56 0.66 -0.69
C ILE A 151 -11.03 2.07 -0.36
N PHE A 152 -11.81 2.85 0.40
CA PHE A 152 -11.38 4.17 0.85
C PHE A 152 -10.19 4.07 1.84
N ASN A 153 -10.25 3.14 2.78
CA ASN A 153 -9.15 2.87 3.71
C ASN A 153 -7.89 2.43 2.95
N TYR A 154 -8.03 1.60 1.92
CA TYR A 154 -6.92 1.20 1.06
C TYR A 154 -6.29 2.42 0.35
N PHE A 155 -7.10 3.33 -0.19
CA PHE A 155 -6.61 4.58 -0.76
C PHE A 155 -5.80 5.40 0.24
N LEU A 156 -6.33 5.62 1.44
CA LEU A 156 -5.64 6.37 2.51
C LEU A 156 -4.32 5.68 2.90
N LYS A 157 -4.35 4.36 3.06
CA LYS A 157 -3.17 3.56 3.40
C LYS A 157 -2.07 3.70 2.36
N LEU A 158 -2.39 3.62 1.08
CA LEU A 158 -1.42 3.81 0.01
C LEU A 158 -0.90 5.25 -0.03
N PHE A 159 -1.79 6.22 0.06
CA PHE A 159 -1.42 7.64 -0.02
C PHE A 159 -0.49 8.06 1.12
N THR A 160 -0.81 7.68 2.35
CA THR A 160 0.04 7.97 3.52
C THR A 160 1.38 7.25 3.43
N PHE A 161 1.39 5.97 3.05
CA PHE A 161 2.61 5.19 2.89
C PHE A 161 3.55 5.79 1.83
N PHE A 162 3.02 6.16 0.68
CA PHE A 162 3.84 6.74 -0.39
C PHE A 162 4.32 8.16 -0.08
N THR A 163 3.50 8.95 0.62
CA THR A 163 3.91 10.27 1.11
C THR A 163 5.04 10.15 2.14
N PHE A 164 4.97 9.14 3.01
CA PHE A 164 6.05 8.85 3.95
C PHE A 164 7.34 8.43 3.24
N LEU A 165 7.27 7.54 2.25
CA LEU A 165 8.43 7.17 1.44
C LEU A 165 9.00 8.36 0.64
N MET A 166 8.14 9.24 0.14
CA MET A 166 8.56 10.50 -0.49
C MET A 166 9.36 11.37 0.50
N PHE A 167 8.85 11.53 1.71
CA PHE A 167 9.54 12.28 2.77
C PHE A 167 10.95 11.72 3.02
N LEU A 168 11.07 10.39 3.22
CA LEU A 168 12.36 9.74 3.40
C LEU A 168 13.27 9.91 2.17
N SER A 169 12.72 9.89 0.96
CA SER A 169 13.48 10.04 -0.28
C SER A 169 14.07 11.45 -0.43
N VAL A 170 13.33 12.47 -0.04
CA VAL A 170 13.81 13.86 -0.01
C VAL A 170 14.87 14.07 1.07
N LEU A 171 14.72 13.40 2.22
CA LEU A 171 15.65 13.48 3.33
C LEU A 171 16.99 12.82 2.99
N PHE A 172 16.98 11.57 2.54
CA PHE A 172 18.20 10.77 2.32
C PHE A 172 18.78 10.91 0.91
N ARG A 173 17.99 11.31 -0.09
CA ARG A 173 18.40 11.56 -1.49
C ARG A 173 19.02 10.37 -2.24
N LYS A 174 19.27 9.25 -1.58
CA LYS A 174 19.81 8.01 -2.15
C LYS A 174 18.93 6.84 -1.76
N SER A 175 18.50 6.04 -2.73
CA SER A 175 17.55 4.94 -2.52
C SER A 175 17.98 3.93 -1.48
N ILE A 176 19.27 3.59 -1.43
CA ILE A 176 19.83 2.65 -0.42
C ILE A 176 19.56 3.16 1.00
N PHE A 177 19.83 4.44 1.26
CA PHE A 177 19.61 5.01 2.60
C PHE A 177 18.14 5.19 2.93
N VAL A 178 17.27 5.39 1.92
CA VAL A 178 15.81 5.41 2.12
C VAL A 178 15.31 4.06 2.59
N PHE A 179 15.69 2.98 1.91
CA PHE A 179 15.29 1.62 2.31
C PHE A 179 15.88 1.24 3.67
N LEU A 180 17.15 1.55 3.91
CA LEU A 180 17.77 1.29 5.20
C LEU A 180 17.07 2.06 6.33
N GLY A 181 16.76 3.33 6.13
CA GLY A 181 16.01 4.14 7.09
C GLY A 181 14.59 3.61 7.32
N PHE A 182 13.90 3.19 6.26
CA PHE A 182 12.59 2.56 6.37
C PHE A 182 12.65 1.25 7.18
N PHE A 183 13.60 0.35 6.88
CA PHE A 183 13.77 -0.90 7.63
C PHE A 183 14.18 -0.65 9.07
N MET A 184 15.03 0.34 9.35
CA MET A 184 15.37 0.70 10.73
C MET A 184 14.15 1.18 11.51
N LEU A 185 13.31 2.04 10.92
CA LEU A 185 12.08 2.49 11.56
C LEU A 185 11.13 1.32 11.81
N TRP A 186 10.94 0.47 10.82
CA TRP A 186 10.09 -0.73 10.95
C TRP A 186 10.60 -1.66 12.05
N PHE A 187 11.91 -1.88 12.12
CA PHE A 187 12.52 -2.70 13.18
C PHE A 187 12.34 -2.08 14.58
N VAL A 188 12.57 -0.77 14.70
CA VAL A 188 12.41 -0.04 15.96
C VAL A 188 10.95 -0.11 16.43
N GLU A 189 9.97 0.17 15.56
CA GLU A 189 8.56 0.04 15.90
C GLU A 189 8.19 -1.39 16.30
N GLY A 190 8.67 -2.39 15.58
CA GLY A 190 8.46 -3.80 15.91
C GLY A 190 9.03 -4.20 17.28
N VAL A 191 10.21 -3.70 17.64
CA VAL A 191 10.81 -3.93 18.97
C VAL A 191 9.96 -3.25 20.07
N PHE A 192 9.56 -1.99 19.87
CA PHE A 192 8.70 -1.29 20.84
C PHE A 192 7.36 -2.00 21.02
N SER A 193 6.69 -2.37 19.92
CA SER A 193 5.44 -3.13 19.95
C SER A 193 5.61 -4.48 20.68
N GLY A 194 6.71 -5.18 20.42
CA GLY A 194 7.02 -6.44 21.10
C GLY A 194 7.21 -6.27 22.61
N ILE A 195 7.96 -5.25 23.03
CA ILE A 195 8.21 -4.95 24.45
C ILE A 195 6.91 -4.56 25.15
N GLU A 196 6.10 -3.68 24.56
CA GLU A 196 4.83 -3.23 25.13
C GLU A 196 3.85 -4.40 25.31
N LYS A 197 3.64 -5.20 24.27
CA LYS A 197 2.80 -6.40 24.32
C LYS A 197 3.33 -7.41 25.36
N PHE A 198 4.65 -7.62 25.42
CA PHE A 198 5.26 -8.52 26.41
C PHE A 198 5.05 -8.04 27.85
N MET A 199 5.26 -6.74 28.12
CA MET A 199 5.06 -6.18 29.47
C MET A 199 3.62 -6.29 29.95
N LEU A 200 2.64 -6.01 29.08
CA LEU A 200 1.22 -6.08 29.42
C LEU A 200 0.77 -7.54 29.64
N LEU A 201 1.30 -8.48 28.85
CA LEU A 201 0.87 -9.89 28.91
C LEU A 201 1.61 -10.72 29.96
N LYS A 202 2.68 -10.20 30.56
CA LYS A 202 3.52 -10.94 31.51
C LYS A 202 2.75 -11.46 32.74
N ASN A 203 1.76 -10.70 33.22
CA ASN A 203 1.05 -10.99 34.47
C ASN A 203 -0.40 -11.48 34.22
N VAL A 204 -0.77 -11.80 32.98
CA VAL A 204 -2.16 -12.15 32.63
C VAL A 204 -2.30 -13.65 32.36
N ALA A 205 -3.40 -14.25 32.86
CA ALA A 205 -3.72 -15.65 32.61
C ALA A 205 -3.94 -15.90 31.10
N GLN A 206 -3.60 -17.12 30.66
CA GLN A 206 -3.58 -17.44 29.23
C GLN A 206 -4.92 -17.25 28.48
N LYS A 207 -6.04 -17.40 29.22
CA LYS A 207 -7.41 -17.22 28.69
C LYS A 207 -7.75 -15.75 28.41
N ASP A 208 -7.18 -14.82 29.16
CA ASP A 208 -7.50 -13.39 29.05
C ASP A 208 -6.55 -12.65 28.11
N LYS A 209 -5.44 -13.28 27.70
CA LYS A 209 -4.43 -12.67 26.81
C LYS A 209 -5.02 -12.25 25.46
N ALA A 210 -5.81 -13.11 24.83
CA ALA A 210 -6.43 -12.82 23.53
C ALA A 210 -7.43 -11.67 23.63
N ARG A 211 -8.20 -11.63 24.74
CA ARG A 211 -9.19 -10.57 24.99
C ARG A 211 -8.53 -9.21 25.22
N LEU A 212 -7.45 -9.18 25.99
CA LEU A 212 -6.67 -7.97 26.24
C LEU A 212 -5.98 -7.43 24.99
N MET A 213 -5.54 -8.30 24.07
CA MET A 213 -4.96 -7.89 22.79
C MET A 213 -6.00 -7.25 21.85
N LEU A 214 -7.28 -7.62 21.98
CA LEU A 214 -8.36 -7.09 21.15
C LEU A 214 -9.00 -5.81 21.75
N GLU A 215 -8.99 -5.67 23.08
CA GLU A 215 -9.69 -4.58 23.78
C GLU A 215 -8.76 -3.40 24.12
N ASN A 216 -7.44 -3.59 24.21
CA ASN A 216 -6.51 -2.53 24.57
C ASN A 216 -5.89 -1.85 23.32
N HIS A 217 -5.94 -0.53 23.32
CA HIS A 217 -5.15 0.28 22.43
C HIS A 217 -3.74 0.40 22.97
N PHE A 218 -2.77 -0.05 22.19
CA PHE A 218 -1.34 0.05 22.52
C PHE A 218 -0.81 1.42 22.09
N ILE A 219 0.19 1.93 22.84
CA ILE A 219 0.85 3.20 22.45
C ILE A 219 1.51 3.05 21.08
N THR A 220 2.00 1.85 20.78
CA THR A 220 2.61 1.52 19.50
C THR A 220 1.64 1.57 18.33
N ASP A 221 0.32 1.44 18.54
CA ASP A 221 -0.70 1.57 17.48
C ASP A 221 -0.72 2.97 16.84
N TYR A 222 -0.20 3.98 17.56
CA TYR A 222 -0.07 5.36 17.07
C TYR A 222 1.25 5.66 16.36
N LEU A 223 2.17 4.70 16.28
CA LEU A 223 3.41 4.86 15.52
C LEU A 223 3.15 4.86 14.01
N PRO A 224 3.96 5.58 13.20
CA PRO A 224 3.67 5.83 11.79
C PRO A 224 3.40 4.57 10.96
N LEU A 225 4.21 3.52 11.13
CA LEU A 225 4.07 2.31 10.31
C LEU A 225 2.98 1.37 10.84
N GLU A 226 2.83 1.25 12.16
CA GLU A 226 1.79 0.45 12.79
C GLU A 226 0.41 1.06 12.51
N SER A 227 0.23 2.38 12.70
CA SER A 227 -1.00 3.09 12.38
C SER A 227 -1.41 2.98 10.90
N MET A 228 -0.42 2.98 9.98
CA MET A 228 -0.69 2.71 8.56
C MET A 228 -1.10 1.25 8.31
N SER A 229 -0.64 0.29 9.12
CA SER A 229 -1.00 -1.12 8.97
C SER A 229 -2.41 -1.41 9.49
N SER A 230 -2.87 -0.70 10.49
CA SER A 230 -4.17 -0.90 11.15
C SER A 230 -5.37 -0.31 10.39
N LEU A 231 -5.17 0.39 9.28
CA LEU A 231 -6.23 0.99 8.47
C LEU A 231 -7.10 -0.01 7.67
N ILE A 232 -6.74 -1.30 7.68
CA ILE A 232 -7.51 -2.35 6.98
C ILE A 232 -7.80 -3.52 7.89
#